data_4516127e77c61ad53e30ac2fd100234c
#
_entry.id   4516127e77c61ad53e30ac2fd100234c
#
_cell.length_a   1.000
_cell.length_b   1.000
_cell.length_c   1.000
_cell.angle_alpha   90.00
_cell.angle_beta   90.00
_cell.angle_gamma   90.00
#
_symmetry.space_group_name_H-M   'P 1'
#
loop_
_entity.id
_entity.type
_entity.pdbx_description
1 polymer ?
#
loop_
_entity_poly.entity_id
_entity_poly.type
_entity_poly.pdbx_seq_one_letter_code
_entity_poly.pdbx_strand_id
1 'polypeptide(L)'
;LVAGPIVLPQELIPQMREAVRKKWDAEYVSRGIMMFTLGLSKKVLLADRFGVAVDFIFPRASDTTSLNLMAGLLAYTFQIYFDFSGYSDMAVGLGQLFHFDLPINFNSPYQALSPADFWKRWHITLTRFLRTYIYFPLGGNRRGKLRTYLNTMVVFFVSGLWHGANNTFVLWGLLHGLGICLYRMIRKPYDLLPKWIRWGITFLYNCLLWIPFRAGSVEEAKVYVHRMFLHYGMYVSPDFAACFRLTGIRSALSALHLPLDDTRASLLSMAILFLLAFALILLPKNNYDRSYRTTKWTMAGTLLLLMVCILSLSRVSVFLYFNF
;
A
#
# COMPACT_ATOMS: atom_id res chain seq x y z
N LEU A 1 0.52 -15.72 -12.08
CA LEU A 1 0.81 -14.72 -11.05
C LEU A 1 -0.36 -14.70 -10.07
N VAL A 2 -0.23 -15.40 -8.93
CA VAL A 2 -1.33 -15.61 -7.99
C VAL A 2 -1.68 -14.32 -7.24
N ALA A 3 -0.69 -13.49 -6.92
CA ALA A 3 -0.85 -12.24 -6.17
C ALA A 3 -0.29 -10.99 -6.88
N GLY A 4 0.28 -11.13 -8.08
CA GLY A 4 0.84 -10.02 -8.88
C GLY A 4 -0.21 -9.29 -9.71
N PRO A 5 0.24 -8.42 -10.63
CA PRO A 5 -0.66 -7.79 -11.58
C PRO A 5 -1.47 -8.83 -12.36
N ILE A 6 -2.80 -8.67 -12.38
CA ILE A 6 -3.68 -9.56 -13.15
C ILE A 6 -3.52 -9.23 -14.63
N VAL A 7 -2.97 -10.18 -15.38
CA VAL A 7 -2.70 -10.05 -16.81
C VAL A 7 -3.79 -10.77 -17.60
N LEU A 8 -4.28 -10.12 -18.64
CA LEU A 8 -5.26 -10.74 -19.53
C LEU A 8 -4.55 -11.61 -20.58
N PRO A 9 -5.16 -12.73 -21.04
CA PRO A 9 -4.57 -13.57 -22.07
C PRO A 9 -4.21 -12.80 -23.35
N GLN A 10 -5.00 -11.80 -23.71
CA GLN A 10 -4.77 -10.96 -24.90
C GLN A 10 -3.53 -10.06 -24.74
N GLU A 11 -3.10 -9.78 -23.51
CA GLU A 11 -1.89 -8.99 -23.23
C GLU A 11 -0.65 -9.88 -23.16
N LEU A 12 -0.78 -11.09 -22.63
CA LEU A 12 0.36 -11.99 -22.36
C LEU A 12 0.73 -12.87 -23.57
N ILE A 13 -0.27 -13.48 -24.23
CA ILE A 13 -0.03 -14.45 -25.31
C ILE A 13 0.78 -13.85 -26.48
N PRO A 14 0.49 -12.62 -26.99
CA PRO A 14 1.32 -12.01 -28.03
C PRO A 14 2.77 -11.81 -27.57
N GLN A 15 2.96 -11.34 -26.34
CA GLN A 15 4.29 -11.10 -25.77
C GLN A 15 5.09 -12.41 -25.63
N MET A 16 4.45 -13.51 -25.25
CA MET A 16 5.10 -14.84 -25.18
C MET A 16 5.62 -15.28 -26.54
N ARG A 17 4.87 -15.05 -27.62
CA ARG A 17 5.29 -15.39 -29.00
C ARG A 17 6.47 -14.52 -29.46
N GLU A 18 6.49 -13.26 -29.04
CA GLU A 18 7.57 -12.32 -29.41
C GLU A 18 8.81 -12.47 -28.55
N ALA A 19 8.68 -12.77 -27.26
CA ALA A 19 9.79 -12.88 -26.32
C ALA A 19 10.84 -13.92 -26.77
N VAL A 20 10.40 -15.03 -27.39
CA VAL A 20 11.29 -16.07 -27.93
C VAL A 20 12.18 -15.53 -29.07
N ARG A 21 11.79 -14.47 -29.74
CA ARG A 21 12.49 -13.87 -30.89
C ARG A 21 13.31 -12.62 -30.51
N LYS A 22 13.04 -12.03 -29.31
CA LYS A 22 13.73 -10.82 -28.87
C LYS A 22 15.18 -11.13 -28.52
N LYS A 23 16.10 -10.34 -29.04
CA LYS A 23 17.50 -10.37 -28.65
C LYS A 23 17.66 -9.75 -27.26
N TRP A 24 18.69 -10.17 -26.56
CA TRP A 24 19.07 -9.59 -25.28
C TRP A 24 19.31 -8.08 -25.39
N ASP A 25 18.67 -7.29 -24.55
CA ASP A 25 18.78 -5.84 -24.50
C ASP A 25 19.23 -5.41 -23.09
N ALA A 26 20.45 -4.88 -23.01
CA ALA A 26 21.05 -4.45 -21.74
C ALA A 26 20.26 -3.32 -21.06
N GLU A 27 19.64 -2.43 -21.82
CA GLU A 27 18.83 -1.35 -21.25
C GLU A 27 17.55 -1.92 -20.59
N TYR A 28 16.90 -2.87 -21.25
CA TYR A 28 15.70 -3.52 -20.74
C TYR A 28 15.98 -4.32 -19.46
N VAL A 29 17.07 -5.07 -19.45
CA VAL A 29 17.56 -5.80 -18.26
C VAL A 29 17.91 -4.84 -17.12
N SER A 30 18.61 -3.77 -17.42
CA SER A 30 18.98 -2.75 -16.41
C SER A 30 17.75 -2.10 -15.78
N ARG A 31 16.73 -1.78 -16.57
CA ARG A 31 15.42 -1.27 -16.07
C ARG A 31 14.72 -2.31 -15.20
N GLY A 32 14.72 -3.56 -15.60
CA GLY A 32 14.16 -4.68 -14.85
C GLY A 32 14.82 -4.84 -13.47
N ILE A 33 16.14 -4.85 -13.41
CA ILE A 33 16.90 -4.92 -12.15
C ILE A 33 16.59 -3.72 -11.27
N MET A 34 16.53 -2.51 -11.83
CA MET A 34 16.22 -1.30 -11.08
C MET A 34 14.80 -1.34 -10.50
N MET A 35 13.80 -1.73 -11.29
CA MET A 35 12.41 -1.86 -10.83
C MET A 35 12.27 -2.93 -9.75
N PHE A 36 12.91 -4.09 -9.94
CA PHE A 36 12.95 -5.15 -8.93
C PHE A 36 13.55 -4.65 -7.61
N THR A 37 14.68 -3.95 -7.69
CA THR A 37 15.38 -3.43 -6.51
C THR A 37 14.55 -2.38 -5.76
N LEU A 38 13.88 -1.48 -6.48
CA LEU A 38 12.95 -0.52 -5.87
C LEU A 38 11.78 -1.22 -5.18
N GLY A 39 11.22 -2.27 -5.81
CA GLY A 39 10.18 -3.10 -5.21
C GLY A 39 10.66 -3.80 -3.93
N LEU A 40 11.83 -4.43 -3.99
CA LEU A 40 12.45 -5.10 -2.84
C LEU A 40 12.74 -4.12 -1.70
N SER A 41 13.21 -2.91 -2.00
CA SER A 41 13.47 -1.88 -1.00
C SER A 41 12.19 -1.44 -0.27
N LYS A 42 11.07 -1.29 -0.97
CA LYS A 42 9.76 -1.02 -0.36
C LYS A 42 9.36 -2.13 0.61
N LYS A 43 9.56 -3.39 0.23
CA LYS A 43 9.24 -4.56 1.07
C LYS A 43 10.12 -4.61 2.30
N VAL A 44 11.44 -4.71 2.11
CA VAL A 44 12.39 -5.03 3.19
C VAL A 44 12.66 -3.83 4.12
N LEU A 45 12.82 -2.63 3.54
CA LEU A 45 13.24 -1.47 4.31
C LEU A 45 12.06 -0.70 4.92
N LEU A 46 10.84 -0.84 4.38
CA LEU A 46 9.67 -0.09 4.83
C LEU A 46 8.55 -1.01 5.34
N ALA A 47 7.97 -1.85 4.48
CA ALA A 47 6.81 -2.65 4.84
C ALA A 47 7.07 -3.55 6.04
N ASP A 48 8.19 -4.28 6.06
CA ASP A 48 8.54 -5.19 7.15
C ASP A 48 8.81 -4.44 8.46
N ARG A 49 9.33 -3.22 8.39
CA ARG A 49 9.53 -2.38 9.59
C ARG A 49 8.21 -1.91 10.19
N PHE A 50 7.28 -1.46 9.36
CA PHE A 50 5.93 -1.13 9.83
C PHE A 50 5.17 -2.36 10.31
N GLY A 51 5.40 -3.53 9.70
CA GLY A 51 4.80 -4.80 10.06
C GLY A 51 5.02 -5.18 11.52
N VAL A 52 6.21 -4.98 12.05
CA VAL A 52 6.53 -5.25 13.48
C VAL A 52 5.60 -4.48 14.41
N ALA A 53 5.35 -3.19 14.14
CA ALA A 53 4.47 -2.35 14.94
C ALA A 53 2.99 -2.75 14.78
N VAL A 54 2.58 -3.15 13.58
CA VAL A 54 1.21 -3.59 13.29
C VAL A 54 0.90 -4.90 14.01
N ASP A 55 1.80 -5.88 13.95
CA ASP A 55 1.63 -7.17 14.61
C ASP A 55 1.68 -7.04 16.14
N PHE A 56 2.36 -6.02 16.65
CA PHE A 56 2.34 -5.70 18.08
C PHE A 56 1.01 -5.09 18.52
N ILE A 57 0.45 -4.14 17.75
CA ILE A 57 -0.64 -3.28 18.22
C ILE A 57 -2.04 -3.85 17.99
N PHE A 58 -2.29 -4.51 16.84
CA PHE A 58 -3.65 -4.97 16.51
C PHE A 58 -4.22 -5.97 17.52
N PRO A 59 -3.45 -7.00 18.00
CA PRO A 59 -3.95 -7.90 19.02
C PRO A 59 -4.15 -7.25 20.39
N ARG A 60 -3.55 -6.07 20.62
CA ARG A 60 -3.60 -5.32 21.88
C ARG A 60 -4.55 -4.12 21.84
N ALA A 61 -5.46 -4.07 20.87
CA ALA A 61 -6.35 -2.93 20.68
C ALA A 61 -7.22 -2.60 21.94
N SER A 62 -7.56 -3.59 22.74
CA SER A 62 -8.32 -3.41 23.99
C SER A 62 -7.48 -2.87 25.15
N ASP A 63 -6.14 -2.97 25.09
CA ASP A 63 -5.24 -2.69 26.21
C ASP A 63 -4.07 -1.77 25.83
N THR A 64 -4.38 -0.72 25.09
CA THR A 64 -3.35 0.23 24.62
C THR A 64 -3.90 1.66 24.57
N THR A 65 -3.01 2.64 24.36
CA THR A 65 -3.40 4.06 24.26
C THR A 65 -4.02 4.38 22.90
N SER A 66 -4.89 5.40 22.86
CA SER A 66 -5.49 5.88 21.60
C SER A 66 -4.44 6.34 20.60
N LEU A 67 -3.36 6.99 21.07
CA LEU A 67 -2.27 7.43 20.18
C LEU A 67 -1.49 6.26 19.58
N ASN A 68 -1.27 5.18 20.33
CA ASN A 68 -0.68 3.96 19.80
C ASN A 68 -1.56 3.34 18.69
N LEU A 69 -2.90 3.34 18.87
CA LEU A 69 -3.82 2.84 17.84
C LEU A 69 -3.81 3.72 16.59
N MET A 70 -3.81 5.05 16.73
CA MET A 70 -3.70 5.97 15.60
C MET A 70 -2.41 5.76 14.82
N ALA A 71 -1.29 5.66 15.52
CA ALA A 71 0.02 5.40 14.91
C ALA A 71 0.11 3.99 14.31
N GLY A 72 -0.50 2.99 14.96
CA GLY A 72 -0.58 1.62 14.45
C GLY A 72 -1.41 1.51 13.17
N LEU A 73 -2.54 2.23 13.10
CA LEU A 73 -3.34 2.33 11.87
C LEU A 73 -2.57 2.97 10.73
N LEU A 74 -1.84 4.04 11.03
CA LEU A 74 -0.99 4.70 10.04
C LEU A 74 0.16 3.78 9.60
N ALA A 75 0.76 3.05 10.54
CA ALA A 75 1.78 2.03 10.23
C ALA A 75 1.23 0.96 9.29
N TYR A 76 0.00 0.46 9.54
CA TYR A 76 -0.64 -0.51 8.66
C TYR A 76 -0.95 0.06 7.27
N THR A 77 -1.40 1.32 7.22
CA THR A 77 -1.62 2.04 5.95
C THR A 77 -0.36 2.07 5.08
N PHE A 78 0.80 2.31 5.68
CA PHE A 78 2.07 2.27 4.96
C PHE A 78 2.54 0.84 4.68
N GLN A 79 2.39 -0.07 5.63
CA GLN A 79 2.75 -1.48 5.46
C GLN A 79 2.05 -2.08 4.24
N ILE A 80 0.72 -2.01 4.17
CA ILE A 80 -0.05 -2.63 3.08
C ILE A 80 0.30 -2.03 1.71
N TYR A 81 0.57 -0.73 1.65
CA TYR A 81 0.98 -0.09 0.41
C TYR A 81 2.39 -0.48 -0.02
N PHE A 82 3.36 -0.37 0.86
CA PHE A 82 4.76 -0.68 0.50
C PHE A 82 4.96 -2.17 0.27
N ASP A 83 4.28 -3.04 1.01
CA ASP A 83 4.30 -4.49 0.79
C ASP A 83 3.75 -4.84 -0.61
N PHE A 84 2.54 -4.43 -0.90
CA PHE A 84 1.87 -4.83 -2.14
C PHE A 84 2.41 -4.08 -3.37
N SER A 85 2.71 -2.78 -3.26
CA SER A 85 3.35 -2.06 -4.36
C SER A 85 4.77 -2.55 -4.60
N GLY A 86 5.50 -2.92 -3.55
CA GLY A 86 6.83 -3.52 -3.65
C GLY A 86 6.80 -4.85 -4.38
N TYR A 87 5.87 -5.73 -4.01
CA TYR A 87 5.65 -6.99 -4.72
C TYR A 87 5.29 -6.77 -6.20
N SER A 88 4.40 -5.83 -6.49
CA SER A 88 4.01 -5.50 -7.86
C SER A 88 5.19 -4.96 -8.70
N ASP A 89 6.03 -4.09 -8.10
CA ASP A 89 7.22 -3.56 -8.77
C ASP A 89 8.25 -4.66 -9.03
N MET A 90 8.45 -5.58 -8.07
CA MET A 90 9.31 -6.76 -8.28
C MET A 90 8.79 -7.64 -9.41
N ALA A 91 7.47 -7.89 -9.46
CA ALA A 91 6.86 -8.69 -10.53
C ALA A 91 7.05 -8.04 -11.90
N VAL A 92 6.85 -6.72 -12.01
CA VAL A 92 7.10 -5.96 -13.24
C VAL A 92 8.57 -5.99 -13.63
N GLY A 93 9.47 -5.79 -12.66
CA GLY A 93 10.92 -5.87 -12.88
C GLY A 93 11.35 -7.24 -13.41
N LEU A 94 10.87 -8.34 -12.80
CA LEU A 94 11.11 -9.70 -13.29
C LEU A 94 10.52 -9.91 -14.68
N GLY A 95 9.29 -9.41 -14.94
CA GLY A 95 8.68 -9.45 -16.26
C GLY A 95 9.60 -8.82 -17.31
N GLN A 96 10.15 -7.66 -17.03
CA GLN A 96 11.09 -6.95 -17.91
C GLN A 96 12.36 -7.76 -18.19
N LEU A 97 12.92 -8.50 -17.20
CA LEU A 97 14.08 -9.38 -17.44
C LEU A 97 13.80 -10.45 -18.50
N PHE A 98 12.54 -10.85 -18.65
CA PHE A 98 12.09 -11.84 -19.65
C PHE A 98 11.39 -11.17 -20.85
N HIS A 99 11.54 -9.86 -21.03
CA HIS A 99 10.90 -9.07 -22.09
C HIS A 99 9.35 -9.07 -22.05
N PHE A 100 8.76 -9.18 -20.86
CA PHE A 100 7.32 -9.03 -20.64
C PHE A 100 6.99 -7.67 -20.02
N ASP A 101 6.08 -6.95 -20.63
CA ASP A 101 5.52 -5.71 -20.10
C ASP A 101 4.25 -6.04 -19.30
N LEU A 102 4.39 -6.15 -17.99
CA LEU A 102 3.28 -6.39 -17.09
C LEU A 102 2.56 -5.07 -16.75
N PRO A 103 1.21 -5.10 -16.60
CA PRO A 103 0.46 -3.91 -16.25
C PRO A 103 0.79 -3.43 -14.84
N ILE A 104 0.70 -2.12 -14.65
CA ILE A 104 0.91 -1.52 -13.32
C ILE A 104 -0.29 -1.77 -12.40
N ASN A 105 -0.01 -1.94 -11.12
CA ASN A 105 -1.03 -2.16 -10.09
C ASN A 105 -1.28 -0.94 -9.20
N PHE A 106 -0.30 -0.05 -9.10
CA PHE A 106 -0.36 1.14 -8.26
C PHE A 106 0.11 2.39 -8.99
N ASN A 107 -0.65 3.49 -8.86
CA ASN A 107 -0.30 4.79 -9.40
C ASN A 107 -0.45 5.85 -8.30
N SER A 108 0.48 5.89 -7.33
CA SER A 108 0.49 6.84 -6.21
C SER A 108 -0.91 6.99 -5.55
N PRO A 109 -1.51 5.90 -5.04
CA PRO A 109 -2.92 5.89 -4.60
C PRO A 109 -3.19 6.83 -3.43
N TYR A 110 -2.20 7.06 -2.56
CA TYR A 110 -2.35 7.97 -1.42
C TYR A 110 -2.23 9.46 -1.80
N GLN A 111 -2.05 9.79 -3.07
CA GLN A 111 -2.21 11.15 -3.60
C GLN A 111 -3.65 11.40 -4.13
N ALA A 112 -4.55 10.43 -4.00
CA ALA A 112 -5.91 10.55 -4.50
C ALA A 112 -6.69 11.65 -3.78
N LEU A 113 -7.55 12.35 -4.55
CA LEU A 113 -8.38 13.46 -4.06
C LEU A 113 -9.85 13.06 -3.87
N SER A 114 -10.18 11.78 -4.05
CA SER A 114 -11.52 11.24 -3.81
C SER A 114 -11.48 9.72 -3.69
N PRO A 115 -12.48 9.07 -3.07
CA PRO A 115 -12.59 7.61 -3.03
C PRO A 115 -12.59 6.97 -4.42
N ALA A 116 -13.21 7.62 -5.41
CA ALA A 116 -13.22 7.12 -6.78
C ALA A 116 -11.85 7.28 -7.48
N ASP A 117 -11.07 8.33 -7.15
CA ASP A 117 -9.70 8.51 -7.64
C ASP A 117 -8.75 7.51 -7.00
N PHE A 118 -8.93 7.18 -5.69
CA PHE A 118 -8.15 6.15 -5.02
C PHE A 118 -8.23 4.81 -5.75
N TRP A 119 -9.42 4.32 -6.09
CA TRP A 119 -9.62 3.05 -6.80
C TRP A 119 -9.17 3.04 -8.26
N LYS A 120 -8.93 4.19 -8.88
CA LYS A 120 -8.25 4.29 -10.17
C LYS A 120 -6.74 4.08 -10.06
N ARG A 121 -6.19 4.20 -8.85
CA ARG A 121 -4.76 4.19 -8.55
C ARG A 121 -4.32 3.01 -7.68
N TRP A 122 -5.25 2.38 -6.95
CA TRP A 122 -5.05 1.22 -6.09
C TRP A 122 -5.51 -0.04 -6.79
N HIS A 123 -4.66 -1.08 -6.80
CA HIS A 123 -4.95 -2.41 -7.37
C HIS A 123 -5.66 -2.33 -8.74
N ILE A 124 -5.02 -1.60 -9.67
CA ILE A 124 -5.60 -1.20 -10.95
C ILE A 124 -6.06 -2.42 -11.75
N THR A 125 -5.28 -3.50 -11.74
CA THR A 125 -5.60 -4.71 -12.51
C THR A 125 -6.81 -5.45 -11.96
N LEU A 126 -6.99 -5.54 -10.63
CA LEU A 126 -8.21 -6.09 -10.02
C LEU A 126 -9.41 -5.19 -10.31
N THR A 127 -9.27 -3.87 -10.16
CA THR A 127 -10.33 -2.91 -10.49
C THR A 127 -10.75 -3.04 -11.95
N ARG A 128 -9.80 -3.22 -12.88
CA ARG A 128 -10.08 -3.49 -14.30
C ARG A 128 -10.83 -4.80 -14.48
N PHE A 129 -10.39 -5.87 -13.83
CA PHE A 129 -11.05 -7.19 -13.88
C PHE A 129 -12.50 -7.12 -13.40
N LEU A 130 -12.73 -6.59 -12.20
CA LEU A 130 -14.08 -6.45 -11.63
C LEU A 130 -14.99 -5.57 -12.48
N ARG A 131 -14.44 -4.50 -13.06
CA ARG A 131 -15.19 -3.62 -13.97
C ARG A 131 -15.60 -4.35 -15.24
N THR A 132 -14.70 -5.13 -15.83
CA THR A 132 -14.95 -5.85 -17.09
C THR A 132 -15.93 -6.99 -16.90
N TYR A 133 -15.74 -7.81 -15.86
CA TYR A 133 -16.47 -9.05 -15.72
C TYR A 133 -17.71 -8.97 -14.80
N ILE A 134 -17.86 -7.89 -14.02
CA ILE A 134 -19.00 -7.71 -13.12
C ILE A 134 -19.76 -6.43 -13.44
N TYR A 135 -19.09 -5.26 -13.42
CA TYR A 135 -19.77 -3.99 -13.56
C TYR A 135 -20.43 -3.81 -14.92
N PHE A 136 -19.73 -4.10 -16.01
CA PHE A 136 -20.27 -3.94 -17.37
C PHE A 136 -21.38 -4.95 -17.68
N PRO A 137 -21.30 -6.24 -17.36
CA PRO A 137 -22.40 -7.20 -17.53
C PRO A 137 -23.66 -6.80 -16.77
N LEU A 138 -23.55 -6.18 -15.59
CA LEU A 138 -24.69 -5.64 -14.83
C LEU A 138 -25.32 -4.39 -15.46
N GLY A 139 -24.80 -3.93 -16.61
CA GLY A 139 -25.26 -2.73 -17.35
C GLY A 139 -24.45 -1.46 -17.05
N GLY A 140 -23.45 -1.52 -16.19
CA GLY A 140 -22.55 -0.39 -15.89
C GLY A 140 -23.32 0.84 -15.38
N ASN A 141 -23.07 1.99 -16.01
CA ASN A 141 -23.75 3.27 -15.72
C ASN A 141 -24.87 3.62 -16.73
N ARG A 142 -25.23 2.70 -17.64
CA ARG A 142 -26.15 2.97 -18.75
C ARG A 142 -27.63 2.92 -18.33
N ARG A 143 -27.97 2.32 -17.17
CA ARG A 143 -29.34 2.08 -16.71
C ARG A 143 -29.76 3.01 -15.55
N GLY A 144 -29.31 4.27 -15.58
CA GLY A 144 -29.65 5.29 -14.58
C GLY A 144 -28.81 5.25 -13.31
N LYS A 145 -29.01 6.28 -12.46
CA LYS A 145 -28.19 6.52 -11.25
C LYS A 145 -28.33 5.40 -10.19
N LEU A 146 -29.57 4.99 -9.89
CA LEU A 146 -29.84 3.97 -8.87
C LEU A 146 -29.13 2.64 -9.24
N ARG A 147 -29.28 2.21 -10.50
CA ARG A 147 -28.63 0.98 -10.98
C ARG A 147 -27.11 1.10 -10.95
N THR A 148 -26.56 2.29 -11.22
CA THR A 148 -25.12 2.56 -11.10
C THR A 148 -24.61 2.37 -9.66
N TYR A 149 -25.38 2.84 -8.67
CA TYR A 149 -25.03 2.67 -7.24
C TYR A 149 -25.12 1.20 -6.83
N LEU A 150 -26.18 0.50 -7.19
CA LEU A 150 -26.32 -0.94 -6.94
C LEU A 150 -25.20 -1.74 -7.57
N ASN A 151 -24.88 -1.50 -8.84
CA ASN A 151 -23.77 -2.16 -9.53
C ASN A 151 -22.42 -1.88 -8.84
N THR A 152 -22.21 -0.66 -8.34
CA THR A 152 -21.01 -0.32 -7.57
C THR A 152 -20.96 -1.11 -6.26
N MET A 153 -22.06 -1.20 -5.53
CA MET A 153 -22.13 -1.98 -4.29
C MET A 153 -21.87 -3.47 -4.54
N VAL A 154 -22.44 -4.06 -5.61
CA VAL A 154 -22.18 -5.46 -5.99
C VAL A 154 -20.71 -5.67 -6.30
N VAL A 155 -20.07 -4.79 -7.07
CA VAL A 155 -18.64 -4.89 -7.40
C VAL A 155 -17.78 -4.90 -6.13
N PHE A 156 -18.06 -4.00 -5.19
CA PHE A 156 -17.28 -3.92 -3.95
C PHE A 156 -17.59 -5.03 -2.96
N PHE A 157 -18.83 -5.52 -2.93
CA PHE A 157 -19.18 -6.73 -2.20
C PHE A 157 -18.36 -7.94 -2.71
N VAL A 158 -18.32 -8.14 -4.03
CA VAL A 158 -17.53 -9.21 -4.63
C VAL A 158 -16.04 -9.00 -4.41
N SER A 159 -15.56 -7.74 -4.45
CA SER A 159 -14.17 -7.42 -4.11
C SER A 159 -13.81 -7.83 -2.68
N GLY A 160 -14.73 -7.60 -1.73
CA GLY A 160 -14.56 -8.05 -0.34
C GLY A 160 -14.48 -9.57 -0.23
N LEU A 161 -15.41 -10.29 -0.84
CA LEU A 161 -15.42 -11.76 -0.87
C LEU A 161 -14.17 -12.36 -1.54
N TRP A 162 -13.63 -11.68 -2.54
CA TRP A 162 -12.41 -12.09 -3.23
C TRP A 162 -11.17 -12.08 -2.32
N HIS A 163 -11.14 -11.18 -1.33
CA HIS A 163 -10.07 -11.13 -0.32
C HIS A 163 -10.20 -12.21 0.75
N GLY A 164 -11.37 -12.80 0.92
CA GLY A 164 -11.60 -13.89 1.87
C GLY A 164 -13.05 -13.99 2.35
N ALA A 165 -13.39 -15.13 2.93
CA ALA A 165 -14.75 -15.42 3.40
C ALA A 165 -15.10 -14.73 4.75
N ASN A 166 -14.17 -13.99 5.37
CA ASN A 166 -14.43 -13.31 6.63
C ASN A 166 -15.36 -12.09 6.42
N ASN A 167 -16.31 -11.92 7.32
CA ASN A 167 -17.24 -10.78 7.33
C ASN A 167 -16.53 -9.40 7.38
N THR A 168 -15.31 -9.35 7.88
CA THR A 168 -14.51 -8.12 7.91
C THR A 168 -14.16 -7.64 6.50
N PHE A 169 -13.83 -8.53 5.56
CA PHE A 169 -13.57 -8.19 4.17
C PHE A 169 -14.85 -7.75 3.44
N VAL A 170 -15.98 -8.41 3.73
CA VAL A 170 -17.29 -8.00 3.20
C VAL A 170 -17.64 -6.60 3.68
N LEU A 171 -17.47 -6.31 4.98
CA LEU A 171 -17.67 -4.99 5.56
C LEU A 171 -16.76 -3.96 4.91
N TRP A 172 -15.48 -4.25 4.75
CA TRP A 172 -14.51 -3.40 4.07
C TRP A 172 -14.95 -3.06 2.64
N GLY A 173 -15.34 -4.07 1.86
CA GLY A 173 -15.83 -3.87 0.49
C GLY A 173 -17.09 -2.99 0.46
N LEU A 174 -18.10 -3.30 1.27
CA LEU A 174 -19.34 -2.51 1.33
C LEU A 174 -19.08 -1.05 1.72
N LEU A 175 -18.20 -0.79 2.67
CA LEU A 175 -17.83 0.56 3.08
C LEU A 175 -17.14 1.32 1.94
N HIS A 176 -16.24 0.68 1.17
CA HIS A 176 -15.65 1.30 -0.01
C HIS A 176 -16.70 1.58 -1.11
N GLY A 177 -17.60 0.64 -1.37
CA GLY A 177 -18.71 0.84 -2.30
C GLY A 177 -19.60 2.02 -1.90
N LEU A 178 -19.96 2.11 -0.61
CA LEU A 178 -20.75 3.20 -0.04
C LEU A 178 -20.03 4.55 -0.20
N GLY A 179 -18.74 4.63 0.12
CA GLY A 179 -17.95 5.86 -0.02
C GLY A 179 -17.90 6.37 -1.44
N ILE A 180 -17.79 5.48 -2.45
CA ILE A 180 -17.86 5.87 -3.86
C ILE A 180 -19.25 6.37 -4.23
N CYS A 181 -20.30 5.71 -3.76
CA CYS A 181 -21.69 6.15 -4.00
C CYS A 181 -21.94 7.52 -3.38
N LEU A 182 -21.57 7.73 -2.13
CA LEU A 182 -21.67 9.02 -1.44
C LEU A 182 -20.88 10.12 -2.17
N TYR A 183 -19.62 9.87 -2.50
CA TYR A 183 -18.83 10.81 -3.29
C TYR A 183 -19.54 11.20 -4.59
N ARG A 184 -20.11 10.23 -5.32
CA ARG A 184 -20.83 10.51 -6.59
C ARG A 184 -22.07 11.39 -6.35
N MET A 185 -22.79 11.23 -5.22
CA MET A 185 -23.95 12.04 -4.86
C MET A 185 -23.56 13.50 -4.57
N ILE A 186 -22.47 13.69 -3.81
CA ILE A 186 -22.00 15.02 -3.39
C ILE A 186 -20.83 15.55 -4.21
N ARG A 187 -20.58 14.98 -5.38
CA ARG A 187 -19.38 15.29 -6.18
C ARG A 187 -19.20 16.78 -6.44
N LYS A 188 -20.28 17.50 -6.82
CA LYS A 188 -20.18 18.93 -7.16
C LYS A 188 -19.68 19.76 -5.97
N PRO A 189 -20.31 19.75 -4.78
CA PRO A 189 -19.80 20.49 -3.63
C PRO A 189 -18.45 19.94 -3.13
N TYR A 190 -18.21 18.62 -3.20
CA TYR A 190 -16.93 18.05 -2.79
C TYR A 190 -15.75 18.54 -3.66
N ASP A 191 -15.94 18.60 -4.98
CA ASP A 191 -14.89 19.04 -5.90
C ASP A 191 -14.57 20.54 -5.80
N LEU A 192 -15.41 21.35 -5.14
CA LEU A 192 -15.15 22.75 -4.79
C LEU A 192 -14.20 22.92 -3.60
N LEU A 193 -14.04 21.91 -2.75
CA LEU A 193 -13.13 21.97 -1.62
C LEU A 193 -11.67 22.10 -2.10
N PRO A 194 -10.80 22.80 -1.33
CA PRO A 194 -9.37 22.86 -1.59
C PRO A 194 -8.74 21.47 -1.70
N LYS A 195 -7.73 21.32 -2.55
CA LYS A 195 -7.08 20.01 -2.81
C LYS A 195 -6.57 19.34 -1.55
N TRP A 196 -6.00 20.10 -0.61
CA TRP A 196 -5.47 19.56 0.64
C TRP A 196 -6.57 19.00 1.55
N ILE A 197 -7.78 19.62 1.57
CA ILE A 197 -8.94 19.11 2.33
C ILE A 197 -9.44 17.80 1.67
N ARG A 198 -9.61 17.78 0.35
CA ARG A 198 -10.03 16.57 -0.38
C ARG A 198 -9.04 15.43 -0.17
N TRP A 199 -7.75 15.73 -0.22
CA TRP A 199 -6.71 14.78 0.07
C TRP A 199 -6.83 14.24 1.50
N GLY A 200 -6.90 15.11 2.50
CA GLY A 200 -6.99 14.71 3.90
C GLY A 200 -8.20 13.82 4.18
N ILE A 201 -9.40 14.21 3.68
CA ILE A 201 -10.62 13.40 3.80
C ILE A 201 -10.44 12.04 3.14
N THR A 202 -9.91 12.00 1.92
CA THR A 202 -9.72 10.75 1.17
C THR A 202 -8.68 9.86 1.83
N PHE A 203 -7.56 10.41 2.28
CA PHE A 203 -6.49 9.67 2.96
C PHE A 203 -7.01 9.06 4.28
N LEU A 204 -7.62 9.89 5.14
CA LEU A 204 -8.18 9.44 6.42
C LEU A 204 -9.27 8.38 6.23
N TYR A 205 -10.17 8.58 5.27
CA TYR A 205 -11.18 7.59 4.90
C TYR A 205 -10.55 6.23 4.57
N ASN A 206 -9.53 6.19 3.71
CA ASN A 206 -8.86 4.95 3.36
C ASN A 206 -8.11 4.34 4.56
N CYS A 207 -7.46 5.16 5.41
CA CYS A 207 -6.82 4.68 6.63
C CYS A 207 -7.83 3.96 7.53
N LEU A 208 -8.99 4.57 7.79
CA LEU A 208 -10.02 3.97 8.65
C LEU A 208 -10.55 2.65 8.08
N LEU A 209 -10.68 2.54 6.76
CA LEU A 209 -11.15 1.31 6.13
C LEU A 209 -10.11 0.17 6.15
N TRP A 210 -8.86 0.45 6.43
CA TRP A 210 -7.88 -0.60 6.68
C TRP A 210 -8.06 -1.30 8.03
N ILE A 211 -8.83 -0.73 8.98
CA ILE A 211 -9.12 -1.40 10.27
C ILE A 211 -9.87 -2.72 10.06
N PRO A 212 -11.07 -2.76 9.43
CA PRO A 212 -11.74 -4.03 9.19
C PRO A 212 -10.95 -4.97 8.26
N PHE A 213 -10.11 -4.44 7.38
CA PHE A 213 -9.28 -5.28 6.51
C PHE A 213 -8.20 -6.07 7.29
N ARG A 214 -7.65 -5.50 8.37
CA ARG A 214 -6.60 -6.14 9.22
C ARG A 214 -7.17 -6.93 10.39
N ALA A 215 -8.34 -6.55 10.90
CA ALA A 215 -8.95 -7.18 12.07
C ALA A 215 -9.39 -8.61 11.77
N GLY A 216 -9.20 -9.51 12.73
CA GLY A 216 -9.62 -10.91 12.64
C GLY A 216 -11.15 -11.09 12.73
N SER A 217 -11.87 -10.12 13.33
CA SER A 217 -13.31 -10.12 13.46
C SER A 217 -13.90 -8.70 13.39
N VAL A 218 -15.20 -8.62 13.12
CA VAL A 218 -15.92 -7.34 13.13
C VAL A 218 -15.92 -6.73 14.55
N GLU A 219 -15.92 -7.56 15.59
CA GLU A 219 -15.88 -7.11 16.97
C GLU A 219 -14.51 -6.49 17.31
N GLU A 220 -13.42 -7.10 16.90
CA GLU A 220 -12.08 -6.51 17.03
C GLU A 220 -11.99 -5.16 16.30
N ALA A 221 -12.54 -5.06 15.08
CA ALA A 221 -12.58 -3.80 14.35
C ALA A 221 -13.33 -2.71 15.11
N LYS A 222 -14.49 -3.05 15.73
CA LYS A 222 -15.25 -2.12 16.57
C LYS A 222 -14.48 -1.69 17.82
N VAL A 223 -13.83 -2.64 18.51
CA VAL A 223 -13.00 -2.35 19.68
C VAL A 223 -11.88 -1.39 19.29
N TYR A 224 -11.20 -1.65 18.17
CA TYR A 224 -10.12 -0.79 17.69
C TYR A 224 -10.60 0.65 17.46
N VAL A 225 -11.71 0.83 16.73
CA VAL A 225 -12.30 2.15 16.44
C VAL A 225 -12.74 2.84 17.72
N HIS A 226 -13.47 2.12 18.60
CA HIS A 226 -13.96 2.67 19.86
C HIS A 226 -12.83 3.19 20.74
N ARG A 227 -11.81 2.36 20.96
CA ARG A 227 -10.63 2.71 21.78
C ARG A 227 -9.81 3.84 21.16
N MET A 228 -9.67 3.87 19.85
CA MET A 228 -8.91 4.90 19.15
C MET A 228 -9.51 6.30 19.34
N PHE A 229 -10.86 6.44 19.38
CA PHE A 229 -11.53 7.73 19.47
C PHE A 229 -11.93 8.18 20.89
N LEU A 230 -12.01 7.26 21.85
CA LEU A 230 -12.49 7.59 23.21
C LEU A 230 -11.38 7.93 24.22
N HIS A 231 -10.20 8.37 23.75
CA HIS A 231 -9.15 9.00 24.58
C HIS A 231 -8.59 8.13 25.72
N TYR A 232 -8.19 6.91 25.41
CA TYR A 232 -7.48 6.03 26.35
C TYR A 232 -5.98 6.33 26.45
N GLY A 233 -5.61 7.61 26.60
CA GLY A 233 -4.24 8.09 26.68
C GLY A 233 -3.70 8.59 25.33
N MET A 234 -3.14 9.80 25.34
CA MET A 234 -2.57 10.47 24.17
C MET A 234 -1.05 10.50 24.25
N TYR A 235 -0.43 9.34 24.50
CA TYR A 235 1.02 9.15 24.51
C TYR A 235 1.39 7.87 23.77
N VAL A 236 2.62 7.86 23.26
CA VAL A 236 3.21 6.65 22.65
C VAL A 236 3.89 5.87 23.76
N SER A 237 3.50 4.61 23.96
CA SER A 237 4.14 3.74 24.95
C SER A 237 5.55 3.36 24.51
N PRO A 238 6.50 3.16 25.47
CA PRO A 238 7.87 2.76 25.15
C PRO A 238 7.95 1.46 24.33
N ASP A 239 7.10 0.47 24.67
CA ASP A 239 7.07 -0.83 23.99
C ASP A 239 6.63 -0.70 22.52
N PHE A 240 5.62 0.13 22.26
CA PHE A 240 5.19 0.40 20.88
C PHE A 240 6.26 1.19 20.11
N ALA A 241 6.87 2.20 20.72
CA ALA A 241 7.98 2.93 20.10
C ALA A 241 9.15 2.01 19.75
N ALA A 242 9.45 1.01 20.62
CA ALA A 242 10.53 0.05 20.41
C ALA A 242 10.35 -0.79 19.15
N CYS A 243 9.11 -0.98 18.65
CA CYS A 243 8.85 -1.67 17.38
C CYS A 243 9.49 -0.97 16.16
N PHE A 244 9.74 0.33 16.26
CA PHE A 244 10.33 1.13 15.20
C PHE A 244 11.85 1.33 15.32
N ARG A 245 12.50 0.72 16.31
CA ARG A 245 13.92 0.92 16.57
C ARG A 245 14.77 0.60 15.34
N LEU A 246 15.55 1.58 14.90
CA LEU A 246 16.56 1.42 13.87
C LEU A 246 17.91 1.17 14.53
N THR A 247 18.52 0.02 14.19
CA THR A 247 19.86 -0.33 14.67
C THR A 247 20.87 0.72 14.18
N GLY A 248 21.69 1.23 15.07
CA GLY A 248 22.71 2.22 14.72
C GLY A 248 22.34 3.68 14.97
N ILE A 249 21.05 4.07 15.07
CA ILE A 249 20.68 5.46 15.39
C ILE A 249 21.29 5.89 16.74
N ARG A 250 21.19 5.05 17.77
CA ARG A 250 21.76 5.34 19.09
C ARG A 250 23.28 5.52 19.02
N SER A 251 23.97 4.63 18.32
CA SER A 251 25.43 4.71 18.15
C SER A 251 25.84 5.95 17.37
N ALA A 252 25.11 6.28 16.30
CA ALA A 252 25.37 7.49 15.52
C ALA A 252 25.16 8.77 16.34
N LEU A 253 24.10 8.84 17.15
CA LEU A 253 23.82 9.98 18.00
C LEU A 253 24.84 10.10 19.16
N SER A 254 25.26 8.98 19.75
CA SER A 254 26.34 8.97 20.73
C SER A 254 27.66 9.50 20.15
N ALA A 255 27.98 9.13 18.92
CA ALA A 255 29.16 9.63 18.22
C ALA A 255 29.09 11.15 17.94
N LEU A 256 27.86 11.70 17.84
CA LEU A 256 27.61 13.14 17.71
C LEU A 256 27.47 13.86 19.06
N HIS A 257 27.84 13.21 20.19
CA HIS A 257 27.70 13.76 21.55
C HIS A 257 26.24 14.10 21.93
N LEU A 258 25.26 13.43 21.34
CA LEU A 258 23.83 13.56 21.62
C LEU A 258 23.28 12.23 22.19
N PRO A 259 23.63 11.86 23.45
CA PRO A 259 23.18 10.60 24.01
C PRO A 259 21.67 10.64 24.27
N LEU A 260 20.94 9.73 23.63
CA LEU A 260 19.52 9.50 23.89
C LEU A 260 19.33 8.16 24.62
N ASP A 261 18.37 8.13 25.54
CA ASP A 261 17.87 6.87 26.09
C ASP A 261 17.17 6.04 24.99
N ASP A 262 16.95 4.76 25.29
CA ASP A 262 16.36 3.82 24.34
C ASP A 262 14.97 4.23 23.86
N THR A 263 14.16 4.84 24.73
CA THR A 263 12.80 5.28 24.41
C THR A 263 12.84 6.47 23.43
N ARG A 264 13.66 7.48 23.72
CA ARG A 264 13.82 8.64 22.85
C ARG A 264 14.41 8.29 21.49
N ALA A 265 15.40 7.36 21.46
CA ALA A 265 15.95 6.84 20.21
C ALA A 265 14.92 6.09 19.38
N SER A 266 14.02 5.33 20.02
CA SER A 266 12.91 4.63 19.37
C SER A 266 11.85 5.59 18.84
N LEU A 267 11.47 6.61 19.60
CA LEU A 267 10.55 7.67 19.16
C LEU A 267 11.11 8.46 17.96
N LEU A 268 12.41 8.78 18.00
CA LEU A 268 13.07 9.42 16.86
C LEU A 268 13.06 8.52 15.62
N SER A 269 13.37 7.23 15.79
CA SER A 269 13.30 6.24 14.71
C SER A 269 11.90 6.15 14.11
N MET A 270 10.87 6.11 14.96
CA MET A 270 9.47 6.13 14.56
C MET A 270 9.15 7.38 13.75
N ALA A 271 9.52 8.58 14.24
CA ALA A 271 9.30 9.84 13.53
C ALA A 271 9.98 9.86 12.15
N ILE A 272 11.25 9.40 12.07
CA ILE A 272 12.00 9.32 10.81
C ILE A 272 11.29 8.39 9.82
N LEU A 273 10.85 7.20 10.26
CA LEU A 273 10.17 6.23 9.38
C LEU A 273 8.83 6.77 8.87
N PHE A 274 8.03 7.43 9.72
CA PHE A 274 6.77 8.04 9.30
C PHE A 274 7.00 9.20 8.34
N LEU A 275 7.94 10.10 8.62
CA LEU A 275 8.28 11.21 7.73
C LEU A 275 8.79 10.71 6.38
N LEU A 276 9.65 9.69 6.37
CA LEU A 276 10.13 9.05 5.15
C LEU A 276 8.98 8.42 4.36
N ALA A 277 8.08 7.70 5.03
CA ALA A 277 6.93 7.09 4.38
C ALA A 277 6.00 8.15 3.76
N PHE A 278 5.69 9.23 4.48
CA PHE A 278 4.92 10.35 3.94
C PHE A 278 5.63 11.02 2.77
N ALA A 279 6.92 11.27 2.87
CA ALA A 279 7.70 11.83 1.79
C ALA A 279 7.62 10.94 0.54
N LEU A 280 7.75 9.62 0.69
CA LEU A 280 7.72 8.67 -0.43
C LEU A 280 6.34 8.53 -1.07
N ILE A 281 5.24 8.66 -0.33
CA ILE A 281 3.90 8.56 -0.92
C ILE A 281 3.41 9.88 -1.54
N LEU A 282 3.93 11.04 -1.09
CA LEU A 282 3.43 12.36 -1.49
C LEU A 282 4.32 13.07 -2.52
N LEU A 283 5.65 12.96 -2.41
CA LEU A 283 6.57 13.76 -3.22
C LEU A 283 6.89 13.16 -4.59
N PRO A 284 7.21 11.87 -4.72
CA PRO A 284 7.63 11.34 -6.01
C PRO A 284 6.45 11.14 -6.96
N LYS A 285 6.71 11.34 -8.25
CA LYS A 285 5.88 10.74 -9.29
C LYS A 285 6.02 9.23 -9.21
N ASN A 286 5.01 8.51 -9.72
CA ASN A 286 5.06 7.05 -9.80
C ASN A 286 6.33 6.59 -10.52
N ASN A 287 6.87 5.43 -10.10
CA ASN A 287 8.04 4.82 -10.71
C ASN A 287 7.89 4.58 -12.23
N TYR A 288 6.66 4.39 -12.70
CA TYR A 288 6.35 4.17 -14.12
C TYR A 288 6.30 5.44 -14.96
N ASP A 289 6.03 6.61 -14.36
CA ASP A 289 6.03 7.91 -15.05
C ASP A 289 7.45 8.48 -15.20
N ARG A 290 8.43 7.85 -14.58
CA ARG A 290 9.83 8.25 -14.69
C ARG A 290 10.46 7.53 -15.86
N SER A 291 10.88 8.27 -16.89
CA SER A 291 11.85 7.78 -17.87
C SER A 291 13.19 7.60 -17.15
N TYR A 292 13.39 6.48 -16.48
CA TYR A 292 14.66 6.15 -15.87
C TYR A 292 15.70 6.00 -16.97
N ARG A 293 16.59 6.98 -17.08
CA ARG A 293 17.80 6.81 -17.88
C ARG A 293 18.74 5.87 -17.13
N THR A 294 19.07 4.76 -17.75
CA THR A 294 20.07 3.83 -17.26
C THR A 294 21.44 4.45 -17.49
N THR A 295 21.98 5.08 -16.48
CA THR A 295 23.34 5.61 -16.45
C THR A 295 24.21 4.74 -15.54
N LYS A 296 25.54 4.82 -15.66
CA LYS A 296 26.46 4.13 -14.74
C LYS A 296 26.17 4.47 -13.28
N TRP A 297 25.81 5.71 -12.99
CA TRP A 297 25.51 6.18 -11.62
C TRP A 297 24.17 5.64 -11.10
N THR A 298 23.13 5.61 -11.93
CA THR A 298 21.85 5.01 -11.52
C THR A 298 21.99 3.51 -11.27
N MET A 299 22.78 2.81 -12.08
CA MET A 299 23.06 1.39 -11.88
C MET A 299 23.91 1.12 -10.64
N ALA A 300 24.96 1.93 -10.39
CA ALA A 300 25.74 1.83 -9.15
C ALA A 300 24.87 2.03 -7.91
N GLY A 301 24.00 3.05 -7.92
CA GLY A 301 23.03 3.29 -6.84
C GLY A 301 22.04 2.13 -6.67
N THR A 302 21.57 1.55 -7.77
CA THR A 302 20.68 0.38 -7.75
C THR A 302 21.36 -0.83 -7.11
N LEU A 303 22.61 -1.13 -7.51
CA LEU A 303 23.35 -2.25 -6.94
C LEU A 303 23.66 -2.04 -5.45
N LEU A 304 24.01 -0.82 -5.05
CA LEU A 304 24.20 -0.49 -3.65
C LEU A 304 22.89 -0.69 -2.85
N LEU A 305 21.77 -0.20 -3.37
CA LEU A 305 20.45 -0.39 -2.75
C LEU A 305 20.08 -1.87 -2.67
N LEU A 306 20.35 -2.65 -3.73
CA LEU A 306 20.13 -4.10 -3.75
C LEU A 306 20.96 -4.79 -2.67
N MET A 307 22.22 -4.43 -2.54
CA MET A 307 23.10 -4.96 -1.51
C MET A 307 22.57 -4.63 -0.11
N VAL A 308 22.14 -3.39 0.14
CA VAL A 308 21.51 -2.99 1.41
C VAL A 308 20.26 -3.82 1.69
N CYS A 309 19.41 -4.05 0.68
CA CYS A 309 18.22 -4.89 0.84
C CYS A 309 18.58 -6.32 1.21
N ILE A 310 19.56 -6.93 0.52
CA ILE A 310 20.03 -8.31 0.79
C ILE A 310 20.57 -8.43 2.22
N LEU A 311 21.41 -7.48 2.64
CA LEU A 311 21.98 -7.45 3.99
C LEU A 311 20.91 -7.19 5.07
N SER A 312 19.78 -6.60 4.70
CA SER A 312 18.65 -6.33 5.60
C SER A 312 17.64 -7.47 5.67
N LEU A 313 17.79 -8.53 4.88
CA LEU A 313 16.96 -9.74 4.93
C LEU A 313 17.26 -10.53 6.20
N SER A 314 16.73 -10.09 7.34
CA SER A 314 16.98 -10.73 8.64
C SER A 314 15.98 -11.83 8.99
N ARG A 315 14.83 -11.87 8.32
CA ARG A 315 13.75 -12.87 8.50
C ARG A 315 13.01 -13.09 7.19
N VAL A 316 12.51 -14.30 6.98
CA VAL A 316 11.53 -14.57 5.92
C VAL A 316 10.23 -13.93 6.37
N SER A 317 9.89 -12.76 5.81
CA SER A 317 8.57 -12.16 5.98
C SER A 317 7.68 -12.61 4.83
N VAL A 318 6.53 -13.17 5.17
CA VAL A 318 5.50 -13.53 4.18
C VAL A 318 4.88 -12.25 3.64
N PHE A 319 4.62 -12.18 2.33
CA PHE A 319 3.82 -11.08 1.79
C PHE A 319 2.43 -11.11 2.43
N LEU A 320 1.93 -9.94 2.83
CA LEU A 320 0.63 -9.80 3.47
C LEU A 320 -0.49 -10.52 2.69
N TYR A 321 -0.41 -10.50 1.37
CA TYR A 321 -1.39 -11.12 0.48
C TYR A 321 -1.45 -12.66 0.53
N PHE A 322 -0.46 -13.34 1.07
CA PHE A 322 -0.51 -14.79 1.29
C PHE A 322 -1.16 -15.18 2.62
N ASN A 323 -1.50 -14.19 3.45
CA ASN A 323 -2.16 -14.38 4.74
C ASN A 323 -3.69 -14.18 4.68
N PHE A 324 -4.23 -13.89 3.49
CA PHE A 324 -5.65 -13.69 3.24
C PHE A 324 -6.24 -14.82 2.42
#